data_6960fabab0cef743e414d0a72bdfa0e2
#
_entry.id   6960fabab0cef743e414d0a72bdfa0e2
#
_cell.length_a   1.000
_cell.length_b   1.000
_cell.length_c   1.000
_cell.angle_alpha   90.00
_cell.angle_beta   90.00
_cell.angle_gamma   90.00
#
_symmetry.space_group_name_H-M   'P 1'
#
loop_
_entity.id
_entity.type
_entity.pdbx_description
1 polymer ?
#
loop_
_entity_poly.entity_id
_entity_poly.type
_entity_poly.pdbx_seq_one_letter_code
_entity_poly.pdbx_strand_id
1 'polypeptide(L)'
;MTTVIDAPAAPDLDAVRELFTRLAAVVDEVSPAPVLVDRMIALVAVRNSVEAALAATELAFARRRAADSAAEVDPERLERSIGAEIGLANRASPTVGRNRMRTARDLHDGLGHVRGLFSAGELDGYRVSIVAGGTAHLDAGQRAEVDRRLAGHDIARLGPARLRSLVAALAAEVAPEKFRQRCLAARAGRRVTLRQAADGMVDLRAHLPVEQGVACYAALRRAFDAVQVDSEPLTRSRGQVMADTFVERVTGRVTAEHVDVQVQVVVPLEALLDEDSPLPAEVAGFGPIPVGFLARARGRRLLRRLLTVRGTVVGGDSRARCFPAGLADLIRARDRHRCTAPYCDAPARQIDHVVRAAEGGPTGFDNGRAVCEWHNQLREQPGWWVEPTAEGTRTTTPTGHTYLHRTEPLHDRGRSG
;
A
#
# COMPACT_ATOMS: atom_id res chain seq x y z
N MET A 1 7.29 33.12 38.44
CA MET A 1 8.39 32.13 38.36
C MET A 1 7.89 30.99 37.47
N THR A 2 8.32 31.01 36.24
CA THR A 2 7.92 29.98 35.24
C THR A 2 8.96 28.86 35.36
N THR A 3 8.54 27.72 35.88
CA THR A 3 9.39 26.53 35.98
C THR A 3 9.58 26.01 34.57
N VAL A 4 10.78 26.16 34.01
CA VAL A 4 11.19 25.48 32.79
C VAL A 4 11.28 23.98 33.14
N ILE A 5 10.31 23.20 32.66
CA ILE A 5 10.43 21.74 32.69
C ILE A 5 11.45 21.42 31.59
N ASP A 6 12.64 20.98 32.03
CA ASP A 6 13.66 20.45 31.13
C ASP A 6 12.99 19.36 30.24
N ALA A 7 12.97 19.60 28.95
CA ALA A 7 12.57 18.57 28.02
C ALA A 7 13.52 17.37 28.20
N PRO A 8 12.99 16.13 28.31
CA PRO A 8 13.86 14.97 28.38
C PRO A 8 14.83 14.99 27.21
N ALA A 9 16.12 14.78 27.48
CA ALA A 9 17.14 14.74 26.44
C ALA A 9 16.67 13.82 25.31
N ALA A 10 16.82 14.29 24.07
CA ALA A 10 16.51 13.47 22.91
C ALA A 10 17.25 12.13 23.04
N PRO A 11 16.60 10.99 22.78
CA PRO A 11 17.27 9.70 22.87
C PRO A 11 18.51 9.76 21.99
N ASP A 12 19.64 9.25 22.52
CA ASP A 12 20.89 9.16 21.78
C ASP A 12 20.69 8.19 20.60
N LEU A 13 20.36 8.76 19.44
CA LEU A 13 20.12 8.00 18.20
C LEU A 13 21.40 7.28 17.74
N ASP A 14 22.55 7.76 18.14
CA ASP A 14 23.83 7.13 17.78
C ASP A 14 24.05 5.88 18.64
N ALA A 15 23.69 5.88 19.92
CA ALA A 15 23.69 4.68 20.75
C ALA A 15 22.74 3.61 20.21
N VAL A 16 21.55 4.02 19.73
CA VAL A 16 20.60 3.09 19.09
C VAL A 16 21.20 2.51 17.82
N ARG A 17 21.81 3.33 16.94
CA ARG A 17 22.48 2.88 15.72
C ARG A 17 23.63 1.92 16.02
N GLU A 18 24.44 2.22 17.01
CA GLU A 18 25.54 1.34 17.43
C GLU A 18 25.03 -0.02 17.90
N LEU A 19 23.95 -0.06 18.68
CA LEU A 19 23.31 -1.31 19.11
C LEU A 19 22.87 -2.15 17.88
N PHE A 20 22.23 -1.54 16.89
CA PHE A 20 21.83 -2.24 15.67
C PHE A 20 23.02 -2.70 14.83
N THR A 21 24.09 -1.92 14.76
CA THR A 21 25.32 -2.32 14.07
C THR A 21 25.94 -3.55 14.73
N ARG A 22 25.99 -3.60 16.06
CA ARG A 22 26.43 -4.77 16.82
C ARG A 22 25.54 -5.99 16.59
N LEU A 23 24.20 -5.81 16.56
CA LEU A 23 23.27 -6.90 16.27
C LEU A 23 23.42 -7.45 14.84
N ALA A 24 23.69 -6.60 13.85
CA ALA A 24 23.92 -6.99 12.47
C ALA A 24 25.25 -7.72 12.26
N ALA A 25 26.29 -7.37 13.02
CA ALA A 25 27.65 -7.96 12.92
C ALA A 25 27.76 -9.40 13.44
N VAL A 26 26.70 -9.97 13.99
CA VAL A 26 26.71 -11.27 14.70
C VAL A 26 26.28 -12.43 13.80
N VAL A 27 26.31 -12.30 12.48
CA VAL A 27 26.06 -13.44 11.58
C VAL A 27 27.35 -14.28 11.48
N ASP A 28 27.34 -15.44 12.11
CA ASP A 28 28.44 -16.41 12.09
C ASP A 28 27.95 -17.71 11.45
N GLU A 29 28.45 -18.00 10.24
CA GLU A 29 28.11 -19.20 9.49
C GLU A 29 28.66 -20.50 10.14
N VAL A 30 29.57 -20.39 11.12
CA VAL A 30 30.19 -21.51 11.82
C VAL A 30 29.33 -21.94 13.03
N SER A 31 28.37 -21.14 13.48
CA SER A 31 27.51 -21.47 14.61
C SER A 31 26.63 -22.70 14.35
N PRO A 32 26.48 -23.60 15.35
CA PRO A 32 25.55 -24.74 15.23
C PRO A 32 24.10 -24.28 14.94
N ALA A 33 23.38 -25.05 14.11
CA ALA A 33 22.01 -24.72 13.73
C ALA A 33 21.05 -24.39 14.91
N PRO A 34 21.07 -25.11 16.04
CA PRO A 34 20.26 -24.72 17.22
C PRO A 34 20.54 -23.31 17.73
N VAL A 35 21.81 -22.90 17.79
CA VAL A 35 22.23 -21.56 18.22
C VAL A 35 21.70 -20.49 17.27
N LEU A 36 21.68 -20.77 15.97
CA LEU A 36 21.10 -19.87 14.97
C LEU A 36 19.58 -19.72 15.14
N VAL A 37 18.87 -20.80 15.50
CA VAL A 37 17.44 -20.75 15.82
C VAL A 37 17.17 -19.90 17.05
N ASP A 38 17.92 -20.08 18.15
CA ASP A 38 17.79 -19.30 19.37
C ASP A 38 18.04 -17.80 19.08
N ARG A 39 19.03 -17.53 18.24
CA ARG A 39 19.33 -16.17 17.78
C ARG A 39 18.18 -15.57 16.96
N MET A 40 17.59 -16.32 16.04
CA MET A 40 16.41 -15.86 15.28
C MET A 40 15.24 -15.52 16.21
N ILE A 41 14.99 -16.36 17.23
CA ILE A 41 13.94 -16.11 18.22
C ILE A 41 14.20 -14.80 18.96
N ALA A 42 15.43 -14.58 19.43
CA ALA A 42 15.81 -13.36 20.14
C ALA A 42 15.68 -12.11 19.24
N LEU A 43 16.16 -12.17 17.99
CA LEU A 43 16.04 -11.06 17.04
C LEU A 43 14.59 -10.74 16.69
N VAL A 44 13.72 -11.75 16.55
CA VAL A 44 12.29 -11.56 16.34
C VAL A 44 11.65 -10.84 17.53
N ALA A 45 11.99 -11.21 18.76
CA ALA A 45 11.50 -10.53 19.97
C ALA A 45 11.95 -9.06 20.00
N VAL A 46 13.23 -8.78 19.72
CA VAL A 46 13.77 -7.40 19.62
C VAL A 46 13.03 -6.61 18.54
N ARG A 47 12.87 -7.17 17.34
CA ARG A 47 12.10 -6.52 16.26
C ARG A 47 10.70 -6.13 16.71
N ASN A 48 9.99 -7.04 17.36
CA ASN A 48 8.63 -6.80 17.83
C ASN A 48 8.59 -5.70 18.91
N SER A 49 9.54 -5.70 19.85
CA SER A 49 9.65 -4.64 20.86
C SER A 49 9.97 -3.27 20.25
N VAL A 50 10.81 -3.22 19.21
CA VAL A 50 11.08 -1.99 18.45
C VAL A 50 9.82 -1.51 17.73
N GLU A 51 9.02 -2.40 17.14
CA GLU A 51 7.74 -2.04 16.54
C GLU A 51 6.76 -1.48 17.57
N ALA A 52 6.75 -2.02 18.80
CA ALA A 52 5.93 -1.49 19.89
C ALA A 52 6.39 -0.07 20.32
N ALA A 53 7.70 0.15 20.43
CA ALA A 53 8.27 1.47 20.73
C ALA A 53 7.95 2.48 19.62
N LEU A 54 8.02 2.06 18.35
CA LEU A 54 7.64 2.87 17.20
C LEU A 54 6.15 3.28 17.26
N ALA A 55 5.25 2.34 17.57
CA ALA A 55 3.82 2.63 17.72
C ALA A 55 3.55 3.63 18.86
N ALA A 56 4.27 3.52 19.99
CA ALA A 56 4.18 4.48 21.08
C ALA A 56 4.67 5.88 20.65
N THR A 57 5.76 5.95 19.87
CA THR A 57 6.31 7.19 19.32
C THR A 57 5.34 7.85 18.34
N GLU A 58 4.71 7.05 17.46
CA GLU A 58 3.69 7.52 16.52
C GLU A 58 2.48 8.13 17.24
N LEU A 59 2.06 7.54 18.34
CA LEU A 59 0.98 8.09 19.18
C LEU A 59 1.39 9.39 19.85
N ALA A 60 2.60 9.44 20.43
CA ALA A 60 3.13 10.65 21.05
C ALA A 60 3.25 11.79 20.03
N PHE A 61 3.76 11.50 18.83
CA PHE A 61 3.81 12.43 17.72
C PHE A 61 2.41 12.95 17.34
N ALA A 62 1.44 12.05 17.18
CA ALA A 62 0.09 12.42 16.81
C ALA A 62 -0.57 13.35 17.85
N ARG A 63 -0.37 13.06 19.13
CA ARG A 63 -0.85 13.89 20.24
C ARG A 63 -0.19 15.26 20.27
N ARG A 64 1.13 15.31 20.07
CA ARG A 64 1.89 16.57 20.03
C ARG A 64 1.43 17.44 18.85
N ARG A 65 1.33 16.87 17.66
CA ARG A 65 0.84 17.57 16.47
C ARG A 65 -0.59 18.10 16.64
N ALA A 66 -1.46 17.34 17.32
CA ALA A 66 -2.81 17.80 17.62
C ALA A 66 -2.81 18.95 18.62
N ALA A 67 -1.94 18.93 19.62
CA ALA A 67 -1.81 20.00 20.61
C ALA A 67 -1.20 21.29 20.03
N ASP A 68 -0.27 21.18 19.08
CA ASP A 68 0.39 22.32 18.44
C ASP A 68 -0.45 22.92 17.29
N SER A 69 -1.57 22.29 16.94
CA SER A 69 -2.43 22.77 15.85
C SER A 69 -3.33 23.91 16.33
N ALA A 70 -3.52 24.92 15.44
CA ALA A 70 -4.47 25.98 15.72
C ALA A 70 -5.91 25.43 15.85
N ALA A 71 -6.70 26.00 16.72
CA ALA A 71 -8.08 25.56 17.00
C ALA A 71 -9.03 25.61 15.79
N GLU A 72 -8.64 26.34 14.74
CA GLU A 72 -9.43 26.53 13.52
C GLU A 72 -9.18 25.45 12.44
N VAL A 73 -8.23 24.52 12.67
CA VAL A 73 -7.93 23.46 11.69
C VAL A 73 -8.97 22.36 11.80
N ASP A 74 -9.59 22.02 10.65
CA ASP A 74 -10.52 20.91 10.55
C ASP A 74 -9.86 19.60 11.07
N PRO A 75 -10.47 18.94 12.08
CA PRO A 75 -9.89 17.74 12.70
C PRO A 75 -9.61 16.61 11.70
N GLU A 76 -10.46 16.43 10.69
CA GLU A 76 -10.27 15.38 9.69
C GLU A 76 -9.07 15.67 8.79
N ARG A 77 -8.87 16.92 8.41
CA ARG A 77 -7.70 17.38 7.65
C ARG A 77 -6.42 17.21 8.46
N LEU A 78 -6.46 17.58 9.74
CA LEU A 78 -5.32 17.41 10.64
C LEU A 78 -4.96 15.93 10.80
N GLU A 79 -5.95 15.06 11.00
CA GLU A 79 -5.70 13.61 11.10
C GLU A 79 -5.11 13.03 9.81
N ARG A 80 -5.54 13.52 8.64
CA ARG A 80 -4.96 13.15 7.35
C ARG A 80 -3.51 13.60 7.23
N SER A 81 -3.19 14.83 7.67
CA SER A 81 -1.83 15.36 7.65
C SER A 81 -0.90 14.54 8.56
N ILE A 82 -1.31 14.31 9.81
CA ILE A 82 -0.54 13.50 10.76
C ILE A 82 -0.31 12.08 10.23
N GLY A 83 -1.36 11.45 9.68
CA GLY A 83 -1.24 10.13 9.08
C GLY A 83 -0.28 10.09 7.90
N ALA A 84 -0.23 11.15 7.09
CA ALA A 84 0.73 11.25 5.98
C ALA A 84 2.16 11.43 6.47
N GLU A 85 2.41 12.24 7.50
CA GLU A 85 3.73 12.40 8.11
C GLU A 85 4.24 11.08 8.70
N ILE A 86 3.38 10.34 9.43
CA ILE A 86 3.70 8.99 9.95
C ILE A 86 4.01 8.03 8.79
N GLY A 87 3.22 8.08 7.70
CA GLY A 87 3.47 7.29 6.51
C GLY A 87 4.86 7.55 5.93
N LEU A 88 5.21 8.82 5.70
CA LEU A 88 6.51 9.23 5.17
C LEU A 88 7.67 8.79 6.07
N ALA A 89 7.55 8.98 7.38
CA ALA A 89 8.56 8.54 8.36
C ALA A 89 8.79 7.02 8.32
N ASN A 90 7.75 6.25 8.03
CA ASN A 90 7.79 4.79 7.88
C ASN A 90 8.09 4.33 6.44
N ARG A 91 8.41 5.23 5.51
CA ARG A 91 8.59 4.93 4.09
C ARG A 91 7.38 4.20 3.48
N ALA A 92 6.20 4.63 3.86
CA ALA A 92 4.94 4.01 3.50
C ALA A 92 3.90 5.03 3.03
N SER A 93 2.81 4.54 2.42
CA SER A 93 1.73 5.41 1.96
C SER A 93 0.97 6.08 3.12
N PRO A 94 0.28 7.20 2.88
CA PRO A 94 -0.54 7.87 3.90
C PRO A 94 -1.62 6.97 4.52
N THR A 95 -2.14 6.03 3.76
CA THR A 95 -3.12 5.04 4.25
C THR A 95 -2.49 4.12 5.30
N VAL A 96 -1.26 3.67 5.08
CA VAL A 96 -0.51 2.87 6.05
C VAL A 96 -0.25 3.70 7.31
N GLY A 97 0.25 4.95 7.18
CA GLY A 97 0.51 5.83 8.32
C GLY A 97 -0.73 6.09 9.16
N ARG A 98 -1.87 6.35 8.53
CA ARG A 98 -3.15 6.52 9.24
C ARG A 98 -3.60 5.23 9.96
N ASN A 99 -3.43 4.07 9.33
CA ASN A 99 -3.75 2.79 9.97
C ASN A 99 -2.84 2.52 11.18
N ARG A 100 -1.54 2.83 11.07
CA ARG A 100 -0.59 2.73 12.18
C ARG A 100 -0.99 3.63 13.35
N MET A 101 -1.26 4.90 13.08
CA MET A 101 -1.73 5.86 14.08
C MET A 101 -2.99 5.37 14.81
N ARG A 102 -3.96 4.83 14.06
CA ARG A 102 -5.17 4.26 14.65
C ARG A 102 -4.86 3.06 15.53
N THR A 103 -4.04 2.12 15.06
CA THR A 103 -3.62 0.95 15.84
C THR A 103 -2.90 1.36 17.11
N ALA A 104 -2.01 2.34 17.05
CA ALA A 104 -1.30 2.87 18.23
C ALA A 104 -2.26 3.50 19.26
N ARG A 105 -3.27 4.21 18.77
CA ARG A 105 -4.35 4.77 19.61
C ARG A 105 -5.17 3.66 20.27
N ASP A 106 -5.61 2.66 19.51
CA ASP A 106 -6.39 1.53 20.00
C ASP A 106 -5.61 0.69 21.04
N LEU A 107 -4.32 0.48 20.84
CA LEU A 107 -3.42 -0.16 21.81
C LEU A 107 -3.35 0.61 23.14
N HIS A 108 -3.29 1.93 23.06
CA HIS A 108 -3.25 2.76 24.25
C HIS A 108 -4.62 2.80 24.97
N ASP A 109 -5.71 2.85 24.19
CA ASP A 109 -7.06 3.10 24.68
C ASP A 109 -7.85 1.79 24.85
N GLY A 110 -7.35 0.86 25.65
CA GLY A 110 -8.08 -0.34 26.05
C GLY A 110 -7.46 -1.69 25.69
N LEU A 111 -6.25 -1.75 25.12
CA LEU A 111 -5.55 -3.02 24.84
C LEU A 111 -4.25 -3.15 25.65
N GLY A 112 -4.36 -3.02 26.98
CA GLY A 112 -3.23 -3.02 27.90
C GLY A 112 -2.43 -4.31 27.93
N HIS A 113 -3.10 -5.48 27.95
CA HIS A 113 -2.48 -6.80 27.90
C HIS A 113 -1.77 -7.02 26.54
N VAL A 114 -2.46 -6.78 25.43
CA VAL A 114 -1.87 -6.90 24.08
C VAL A 114 -0.67 -5.98 23.91
N ARG A 115 -0.76 -4.75 24.42
CA ARG A 115 0.36 -3.80 24.42
C ARG A 115 1.54 -4.32 25.25
N GLY A 116 1.28 -4.93 26.41
CA GLY A 116 2.31 -5.56 27.24
C GLY A 116 3.07 -6.64 26.50
N LEU A 117 2.36 -7.59 25.89
CA LEU A 117 2.96 -8.66 25.08
C LEU A 117 3.74 -8.11 23.86
N PHE A 118 3.22 -7.07 23.23
CA PHE A 118 3.90 -6.42 22.10
C PHE A 118 5.20 -5.76 22.54
N SER A 119 5.19 -5.04 23.67
CA SER A 119 6.38 -4.40 24.24
C SER A 119 7.41 -5.42 24.72
N ALA A 120 6.97 -6.57 25.23
CA ALA A 120 7.84 -7.69 25.58
C ALA A 120 8.41 -8.45 24.37
N GLY A 121 7.94 -8.14 23.16
CA GLY A 121 8.36 -8.81 21.93
C GLY A 121 7.67 -10.14 21.66
N GLU A 122 6.70 -10.53 22.47
CA GLU A 122 5.98 -11.81 22.35
C GLU A 122 4.92 -11.81 21.25
N LEU A 123 4.39 -10.65 20.88
CA LEU A 123 3.48 -10.46 19.73
C LEU A 123 4.16 -9.64 18.64
N ASP A 124 3.91 -10.01 17.39
CA ASP A 124 4.28 -9.22 16.21
C ASP A 124 3.21 -8.19 15.85
N GLY A 125 3.59 -7.17 15.10
CA GLY A 125 2.69 -6.09 14.65
C GLY A 125 1.49 -6.60 13.83
N TYR A 126 1.62 -7.73 13.14
CA TYR A 126 0.50 -8.31 12.38
C TYR A 126 -0.58 -8.88 13.31
N ARG A 127 -0.21 -9.64 14.34
CA ARG A 127 -1.15 -10.12 15.37
C ARG A 127 -1.78 -8.96 16.15
N VAL A 128 -1.00 -7.95 16.48
CA VAL A 128 -1.50 -6.70 17.08
C VAL A 128 -2.56 -6.06 16.17
N SER A 129 -2.31 -5.96 14.87
CA SER A 129 -3.26 -5.40 13.91
C SER A 129 -4.57 -6.22 13.80
N ILE A 130 -4.51 -7.54 14.00
CA ILE A 130 -5.69 -8.40 14.06
C ILE A 130 -6.55 -8.03 15.28
N VAL A 131 -5.95 -7.87 16.45
CA VAL A 131 -6.70 -7.52 17.68
C VAL A 131 -7.27 -6.10 17.57
N ALA A 132 -6.44 -5.11 17.25
CA ALA A 132 -6.88 -3.72 17.07
C ALA A 132 -7.99 -3.60 16.01
N GLY A 133 -7.79 -4.21 14.82
CA GLY A 133 -8.80 -4.22 13.77
C GLY A 133 -10.08 -4.98 14.15
N GLY A 134 -9.96 -6.06 14.93
CA GLY A 134 -11.09 -6.85 15.44
C GLY A 134 -11.95 -6.08 16.43
N THR A 135 -11.34 -5.18 17.22
CA THR A 135 -11.97 -4.38 18.28
C THR A 135 -12.21 -2.91 17.91
N ALA A 136 -11.89 -2.48 16.69
CA ALA A 136 -11.94 -1.07 16.26
C ALA A 136 -13.35 -0.42 16.35
N HIS A 137 -14.42 -1.23 16.36
CA HIS A 137 -15.79 -0.76 16.49
C HIS A 137 -16.29 -0.64 17.94
N LEU A 138 -15.46 -1.06 18.91
CA LEU A 138 -15.75 -1.00 20.32
C LEU A 138 -15.29 0.33 20.92
N ASP A 139 -15.97 0.81 21.96
CA ASP A 139 -15.45 1.88 22.81
C ASP A 139 -14.30 1.37 23.70
N ALA A 140 -13.60 2.29 24.38
CA ALA A 140 -12.43 1.97 25.19
C ALA A 140 -12.74 0.95 26.31
N GLY A 141 -13.89 1.07 26.97
CA GLY A 141 -14.31 0.15 28.04
C GLY A 141 -14.60 -1.26 27.51
N GLN A 142 -15.32 -1.36 26.41
CA GLN A 142 -15.61 -2.64 25.76
C GLN A 142 -14.32 -3.29 25.20
N ARG A 143 -13.41 -2.47 24.67
CA ARG A 143 -12.11 -2.94 24.20
C ARG A 143 -11.27 -3.49 25.35
N ALA A 144 -11.25 -2.80 26.49
CA ALA A 144 -10.56 -3.27 27.71
C ALA A 144 -11.15 -4.59 28.24
N GLU A 145 -12.45 -4.78 28.13
CA GLU A 145 -13.07 -6.06 28.51
C GLU A 145 -12.67 -7.21 27.58
N VAL A 146 -12.58 -6.96 26.27
CA VAL A 146 -12.06 -7.97 25.32
C VAL A 146 -10.59 -8.27 25.64
N ASP A 147 -9.77 -7.27 25.91
CA ASP A 147 -8.35 -7.40 26.26
C ASP A 147 -8.15 -8.22 27.53
N ARG A 148 -8.98 -7.97 28.56
CA ARG A 148 -8.99 -8.74 29.81
C ARG A 148 -9.33 -10.22 29.57
N ARG A 149 -10.27 -10.52 28.67
CA ARG A 149 -10.62 -11.90 28.33
C ARG A 149 -9.53 -12.56 27.49
N LEU A 150 -8.87 -11.82 26.60
CA LEU A 150 -7.71 -12.32 25.83
C LEU A 150 -6.56 -12.74 26.75
N ALA A 151 -6.39 -12.12 27.93
CA ALA A 151 -5.37 -12.51 28.91
C ALA A 151 -5.56 -13.95 29.46
N GLY A 152 -6.77 -14.50 29.35
CA GLY A 152 -7.02 -15.91 29.65
C GLY A 152 -6.57 -16.90 28.56
N HIS A 153 -5.99 -16.42 27.46
CA HIS A 153 -5.56 -17.23 26.34
C HIS A 153 -4.11 -16.96 26.00
N ASP A 154 -3.35 -17.99 25.62
CA ASP A 154 -1.98 -17.82 25.10
C ASP A 154 -2.04 -17.35 23.63
N ILE A 155 -2.37 -16.06 23.45
CA ILE A 155 -2.55 -15.44 22.12
C ILE A 155 -1.25 -15.35 21.32
N ALA A 156 -0.10 -15.39 21.99
CA ALA A 156 1.21 -15.38 21.32
C ALA A 156 1.44 -16.65 20.49
N ARG A 157 0.88 -17.80 20.92
CA ARG A 157 0.98 -19.08 20.22
C ARG A 157 -0.14 -19.35 19.22
N LEU A 158 -1.16 -18.49 19.16
CA LEU A 158 -2.24 -18.68 18.19
C LEU A 158 -1.78 -18.30 16.78
N GLY A 159 -2.12 -19.13 15.80
CA GLY A 159 -2.02 -18.73 14.39
C GLY A 159 -2.99 -17.59 14.06
N PRO A 160 -2.69 -16.73 13.07
CA PRO A 160 -3.48 -15.53 12.76
C PRO A 160 -4.97 -15.78 12.52
N ALA A 161 -5.34 -16.90 11.90
CA ALA A 161 -6.74 -17.25 11.64
C ALA A 161 -7.50 -17.56 12.95
N ARG A 162 -6.88 -18.31 13.86
CA ARG A 162 -7.47 -18.64 15.18
C ARG A 162 -7.59 -17.41 16.05
N LEU A 163 -6.56 -16.55 16.07
CA LEU A 163 -6.59 -15.28 16.79
C LEU A 163 -7.74 -14.39 16.29
N ARG A 164 -7.89 -14.27 14.96
CA ARG A 164 -8.99 -13.49 14.35
C ARG A 164 -10.37 -14.02 14.77
N SER A 165 -10.55 -15.34 14.78
CA SER A 165 -11.80 -15.96 15.20
C SER A 165 -12.08 -15.74 16.69
N LEU A 166 -11.07 -15.86 17.55
CA LEU A 166 -11.20 -15.61 18.99
C LEU A 166 -11.59 -14.16 19.27
N VAL A 167 -10.87 -13.20 18.67
CA VAL A 167 -11.17 -11.77 18.85
C VAL A 167 -12.59 -11.44 18.36
N ALA A 168 -13.01 -12.00 17.22
CA ALA A 168 -14.35 -11.76 16.70
C ALA A 168 -15.44 -12.34 17.63
N ALA A 169 -15.21 -13.54 18.22
CA ALA A 169 -16.14 -14.13 19.17
C ALA A 169 -16.24 -13.28 20.45
N LEU A 170 -15.12 -12.89 21.05
CA LEU A 170 -15.11 -12.06 22.25
C LEU A 170 -15.73 -10.67 22.01
N ALA A 171 -15.46 -10.05 20.86
CA ALA A 171 -16.08 -8.78 20.50
C ALA A 171 -17.61 -8.89 20.30
N ALA A 172 -18.08 -10.00 19.74
CA ALA A 172 -19.50 -10.27 19.58
C ALA A 172 -20.21 -10.50 20.93
N GLU A 173 -19.56 -11.18 21.88
CA GLU A 173 -20.09 -11.38 23.23
C GLU A 173 -20.14 -10.09 24.05
N VAL A 174 -19.09 -9.23 23.96
CA VAL A 174 -18.99 -7.98 24.72
C VAL A 174 -19.93 -6.91 24.18
N ALA A 175 -20.14 -6.85 22.86
CA ALA A 175 -20.95 -5.83 22.22
C ALA A 175 -21.73 -6.38 21.00
N PRO A 176 -22.74 -7.24 21.21
CA PRO A 176 -23.43 -7.96 20.14
C PRO A 176 -24.06 -7.03 19.12
N GLU A 177 -24.66 -5.92 19.57
CA GLU A 177 -25.30 -4.97 18.66
C GLU A 177 -24.29 -4.21 17.78
N LYS A 178 -23.18 -3.73 18.34
CA LYS A 178 -22.09 -3.10 17.56
C LYS A 178 -21.46 -4.09 16.59
N PHE A 179 -21.31 -5.35 16.99
CA PHE A 179 -20.81 -6.40 16.12
C PHE A 179 -21.75 -6.65 14.94
N ARG A 180 -23.07 -6.74 15.21
CA ARG A 180 -24.10 -6.89 14.16
C ARG A 180 -24.08 -5.72 13.17
N GLN A 181 -24.02 -4.47 13.65
CA GLN A 181 -23.93 -3.28 12.82
C GLN A 181 -22.67 -3.28 11.95
N ARG A 182 -21.53 -3.70 12.52
CA ARG A 182 -20.28 -3.85 11.77
C ARG A 182 -20.41 -4.87 10.64
N CYS A 183 -21.04 -6.02 10.90
CA CYS A 183 -21.27 -7.03 9.88
C CYS A 183 -22.17 -6.51 8.75
N LEU A 184 -23.21 -5.74 9.08
CA LEU A 184 -24.09 -5.11 8.09
C LEU A 184 -23.33 -4.07 7.25
N ALA A 185 -22.52 -3.21 7.89
CA ALA A 185 -21.69 -2.24 7.18
C ALA A 185 -20.65 -2.93 6.27
N ALA A 186 -20.06 -4.05 6.72
CA ALA A 186 -19.12 -4.83 5.90
C ALA A 186 -19.79 -5.40 4.64
N ARG A 187 -21.06 -5.81 4.70
CA ARG A 187 -21.84 -6.26 3.54
C ARG A 187 -22.05 -5.12 2.51
N ALA A 188 -22.26 -3.89 2.99
CA ALA A 188 -22.36 -2.72 2.11
C ALA A 188 -21.02 -2.39 1.43
N GLY A 189 -19.90 -2.72 2.08
CA GLY A 189 -18.54 -2.52 1.57
C GLY A 189 -18.04 -3.56 0.55
N ARG A 190 -18.93 -4.44 0.03
CA ARG A 190 -18.56 -5.42 -0.99
C ARG A 190 -18.01 -4.73 -2.23
N ARG A 191 -16.96 -5.29 -2.82
CA ARG A 191 -16.25 -4.68 -3.96
C ARG A 191 -15.40 -5.68 -4.71
N VAL A 192 -15.08 -5.34 -5.95
CA VAL A 192 -14.06 -6.02 -6.74
C VAL A 192 -12.89 -5.06 -6.92
N THR A 193 -11.68 -5.55 -6.74
CA THR A 193 -10.44 -4.78 -6.89
C THR A 193 -9.45 -5.53 -7.76
N LEU A 194 -8.68 -4.80 -8.56
CA LEU A 194 -7.62 -5.31 -9.40
C LEU A 194 -6.29 -4.78 -8.87
N ARG A 195 -5.29 -5.64 -8.75
CA ARG A 195 -3.93 -5.29 -8.34
C ARG A 195 -2.93 -5.89 -9.30
N GLN A 196 -1.84 -5.19 -9.54
CA GLN A 196 -0.69 -5.73 -10.25
C GLN A 196 -0.08 -6.87 -9.43
N ALA A 197 0.28 -7.95 -10.12
CA ALA A 197 1.13 -9.02 -9.62
C ALA A 197 2.42 -9.08 -10.45
N ALA A 198 3.35 -9.99 -10.11
CA ALA A 198 4.57 -10.20 -10.88
C ALA A 198 4.26 -10.82 -12.27
N ASP A 199 5.23 -10.78 -13.15
CA ASP A 199 5.28 -11.53 -14.41
C ASP A 199 4.10 -11.28 -15.36
N GLY A 200 3.61 -10.04 -15.42
CA GLY A 200 2.50 -9.65 -16.29
C GLY A 200 1.13 -10.19 -15.82
N MET A 201 1.03 -10.64 -14.58
CA MET A 201 -0.20 -11.12 -13.97
C MET A 201 -0.91 -10.02 -13.19
N VAL A 202 -2.16 -10.27 -12.85
CA VAL A 202 -2.97 -9.41 -11.98
C VAL A 202 -3.76 -10.24 -10.98
N ASP A 203 -3.95 -9.70 -9.78
CA ASP A 203 -4.85 -10.25 -8.77
C ASP A 203 -6.20 -9.57 -8.85
N LEU A 204 -7.23 -10.27 -9.28
CA LEU A 204 -8.62 -9.83 -9.19
C LEU A 204 -9.21 -10.38 -7.88
N ARG A 205 -9.53 -9.48 -6.95
CA ARG A 205 -10.04 -9.84 -5.64
C ARG A 205 -11.48 -9.37 -5.47
N ALA A 206 -12.39 -10.29 -5.22
CA ALA A 206 -13.77 -10.01 -4.83
C ALA A 206 -13.90 -10.07 -3.30
N HIS A 207 -14.35 -8.98 -2.67
CA HIS A 207 -14.71 -8.91 -1.26
C HIS A 207 -16.22 -9.00 -1.14
N LEU A 208 -16.73 -10.15 -0.71
CA LEU A 208 -18.13 -10.53 -0.75
C LEU A 208 -18.62 -11.01 0.62
N PRO A 209 -19.94 -10.95 0.89
CA PRO A 209 -20.54 -11.73 1.97
C PRO A 209 -20.17 -13.21 1.88
N VAL A 210 -20.02 -13.87 3.04
CA VAL A 210 -19.47 -15.23 3.10
C VAL A 210 -20.28 -16.23 2.25
N GLU A 211 -21.60 -16.12 2.27
CA GLU A 211 -22.50 -16.99 1.49
C GLU A 211 -22.29 -16.83 -0.02
N GLN A 212 -22.08 -15.58 -0.49
CA GLN A 212 -21.82 -15.29 -1.91
C GLN A 212 -20.42 -15.78 -2.32
N GLY A 213 -19.40 -15.50 -1.51
CA GLY A 213 -18.04 -15.94 -1.78
C GLY A 213 -17.92 -17.47 -1.83
N VAL A 214 -18.54 -18.16 -0.87
CA VAL A 214 -18.57 -19.63 -0.85
C VAL A 214 -19.32 -20.18 -2.06
N ALA A 215 -20.46 -19.60 -2.42
CA ALA A 215 -21.24 -20.03 -3.59
C ALA A 215 -20.44 -19.86 -4.91
N CYS A 216 -19.76 -18.71 -5.09
CA CYS A 216 -18.90 -18.48 -6.27
C CYS A 216 -17.78 -19.54 -6.34
N TYR A 217 -17.06 -19.74 -5.22
CA TYR A 217 -15.97 -20.72 -5.19
C TYR A 217 -16.45 -22.15 -5.43
N ALA A 218 -17.58 -22.54 -4.81
CA ALA A 218 -18.20 -23.85 -5.04
C ALA A 218 -18.64 -24.06 -6.50
N ALA A 219 -19.12 -23.00 -7.17
CA ALA A 219 -19.48 -23.06 -8.57
C ALA A 219 -18.27 -23.32 -9.48
N LEU A 220 -17.11 -22.70 -9.17
CA LEU A 220 -15.85 -22.93 -9.89
C LEU A 220 -15.33 -24.36 -9.65
N ARG A 221 -15.44 -24.86 -8.42
CA ARG A 221 -15.08 -26.25 -8.10
C ARG A 221 -15.90 -27.26 -8.87
N ARG A 222 -17.24 -27.09 -8.89
CA ARG A 222 -18.13 -27.99 -9.67
C ARG A 222 -17.81 -27.98 -11.16
N ALA A 223 -17.41 -26.84 -11.71
CA ALA A 223 -17.00 -26.79 -13.11
C ALA A 223 -15.74 -27.61 -13.36
N PHE A 224 -14.77 -27.56 -12.47
CA PHE A 224 -13.58 -28.43 -12.55
C PHE A 224 -13.96 -29.91 -12.42
N ASP A 225 -14.79 -30.26 -11.44
CA ASP A 225 -15.21 -31.66 -11.20
C ASP A 225 -15.93 -32.22 -12.44
N ALA A 226 -16.75 -31.42 -13.15
CA ALA A 226 -17.41 -31.82 -14.38
C ALA A 226 -16.42 -32.11 -15.53
N VAL A 227 -15.42 -31.22 -15.73
CA VAL A 227 -14.39 -31.42 -16.77
C VAL A 227 -13.53 -32.66 -16.48
N GLN A 228 -13.30 -32.99 -15.21
CA GLN A 228 -12.51 -34.17 -14.83
C GLN A 228 -13.20 -35.50 -15.17
N VAL A 229 -14.53 -35.52 -15.19
CA VAL A 229 -15.33 -36.74 -15.50
C VAL A 229 -15.30 -37.05 -17.00
N ASP A 230 -15.24 -36.00 -17.85
CA ASP A 230 -15.41 -36.13 -19.31
C ASP A 230 -14.09 -36.22 -20.08
N SER A 231 -12.91 -36.13 -19.43
CA SER A 231 -11.63 -36.01 -20.12
C SER A 231 -10.62 -37.07 -19.69
N GLU A 232 -9.85 -37.62 -20.64
CA GLU A 232 -8.55 -38.25 -20.39
C GLU A 232 -7.61 -37.29 -19.63
N PRO A 233 -6.46 -37.74 -19.06
CA PRO A 233 -5.75 -36.96 -18.03
C PRO A 233 -5.58 -35.49 -18.43
N LEU A 234 -6.14 -34.63 -17.59
CA LEU A 234 -6.17 -33.17 -17.78
C LEU A 234 -4.74 -32.62 -17.93
N THR A 235 -4.45 -31.98 -19.05
CA THR A 235 -3.20 -31.23 -19.26
C THR A 235 -3.15 -29.94 -18.44
N ARG A 236 -4.31 -29.47 -17.94
CA ARG A 236 -4.46 -28.24 -17.13
C ARG A 236 -4.66 -28.59 -15.64
N SER A 237 -3.99 -27.85 -14.77
CA SER A 237 -4.19 -27.96 -13.32
C SER A 237 -5.59 -27.49 -12.91
N ARG A 238 -6.05 -27.92 -11.72
CA ARG A 238 -7.30 -27.46 -11.13
C ARG A 238 -7.39 -25.91 -11.08
N GLY A 239 -6.29 -25.26 -10.70
CA GLY A 239 -6.23 -23.79 -10.63
C GLY A 239 -6.47 -23.14 -11.98
N GLN A 240 -5.85 -23.67 -13.04
CA GLN A 240 -6.02 -23.17 -14.41
C GLN A 240 -7.47 -23.33 -14.90
N VAL A 241 -8.08 -24.51 -14.74
CA VAL A 241 -9.48 -24.72 -15.14
C VAL A 241 -10.44 -23.78 -14.39
N MET A 242 -10.22 -23.59 -13.08
CA MET A 242 -11.05 -22.67 -12.30
C MET A 242 -10.85 -21.20 -12.74
N ALA A 243 -9.62 -20.80 -13.08
CA ALA A 243 -9.33 -19.45 -13.56
C ALA A 243 -9.96 -19.20 -14.95
N ASP A 244 -9.82 -20.14 -15.88
CA ASP A 244 -10.43 -20.06 -17.22
C ASP A 244 -11.97 -19.96 -17.10
N THR A 245 -12.58 -20.85 -16.31
CA THR A 245 -14.03 -20.83 -16.03
C THR A 245 -14.49 -19.51 -15.39
N PHE A 246 -13.67 -18.94 -14.50
CA PHE A 246 -13.97 -17.64 -13.90
C PHE A 246 -13.99 -16.53 -14.96
N VAL A 247 -12.96 -16.47 -15.81
CA VAL A 247 -12.89 -15.49 -16.92
C VAL A 247 -14.07 -15.65 -17.87
N GLU A 248 -14.38 -16.86 -18.31
CA GLU A 248 -15.49 -17.16 -19.21
C GLU A 248 -16.84 -16.68 -18.63
N ARG A 249 -17.11 -17.00 -17.38
CA ARG A 249 -18.38 -16.62 -16.73
C ARG A 249 -18.51 -15.13 -16.47
N VAL A 250 -17.41 -14.46 -16.11
CA VAL A 250 -17.42 -13.02 -15.82
C VAL A 250 -17.47 -12.20 -17.10
N THR A 251 -16.78 -12.63 -18.16
CA THR A 251 -16.74 -11.91 -19.44
C THR A 251 -17.89 -12.31 -20.38
N GLY A 252 -18.58 -13.42 -20.11
CA GLY A 252 -19.60 -13.98 -20.99
C GLY A 252 -19.03 -14.56 -22.29
N ARG A 253 -17.72 -14.82 -22.35
CA ARG A 253 -17.05 -15.42 -23.52
C ARG A 253 -17.04 -16.93 -23.44
N VAL A 254 -16.98 -17.56 -24.60
CA VAL A 254 -16.96 -19.04 -24.72
C VAL A 254 -15.61 -19.61 -24.28
N THR A 255 -14.52 -18.84 -24.43
CA THR A 255 -13.17 -19.23 -24.02
C THR A 255 -12.46 -18.09 -23.30
N ALA A 256 -11.61 -18.42 -22.32
CA ALA A 256 -10.80 -17.44 -21.58
C ALA A 256 -9.75 -16.74 -22.44
N GLU A 257 -9.37 -17.31 -23.58
CA GLU A 257 -8.31 -16.79 -24.46
C GLU A 257 -8.73 -15.55 -25.27
N HIS A 258 -10.04 -15.33 -25.44
CA HIS A 258 -10.56 -14.26 -26.29
C HIS A 258 -11.21 -13.15 -25.46
N VAL A 259 -10.41 -12.23 -24.96
CA VAL A 259 -10.88 -11.10 -24.17
C VAL A 259 -10.70 -9.81 -24.98
N ASP A 260 -11.81 -9.11 -25.29
CA ASP A 260 -11.76 -7.79 -25.89
C ASP A 260 -11.52 -6.75 -24.78
N VAL A 261 -10.29 -6.29 -24.67
CA VAL A 261 -9.90 -5.27 -23.67
C VAL A 261 -9.17 -4.14 -24.36
N GLN A 262 -9.51 -2.91 -24.00
CA GLN A 262 -8.71 -1.75 -24.35
C GLN A 262 -7.64 -1.56 -23.29
N VAL A 263 -6.40 -1.87 -23.63
CA VAL A 263 -5.23 -1.69 -22.75
C VAL A 263 -4.33 -0.62 -23.32
N GLN A 264 -3.92 0.33 -22.48
CA GLN A 264 -2.92 1.32 -22.85
C GLN A 264 -1.53 0.73 -22.61
N VAL A 265 -0.72 0.65 -23.67
CA VAL A 265 0.62 0.08 -23.62
C VAL A 265 1.62 1.08 -24.20
N VAL A 266 2.73 1.28 -23.49
CA VAL A 266 3.89 2.02 -24.00
C VAL A 266 4.89 0.99 -24.50
N VAL A 267 5.26 1.09 -25.78
CA VAL A 267 6.18 0.16 -26.43
C VAL A 267 7.36 0.94 -26.99
N PRO A 268 8.62 0.57 -26.70
CA PRO A 268 9.78 1.12 -27.39
C PRO A 268 9.68 0.88 -28.90
N LEU A 269 10.12 1.86 -29.72
CA LEU A 269 10.03 1.70 -31.17
C LEU A 269 10.82 0.50 -31.67
N GLU A 270 11.99 0.27 -31.11
CA GLU A 270 12.86 -0.88 -31.41
C GLU A 270 12.13 -2.21 -31.17
N ALA A 271 11.42 -2.30 -30.03
CA ALA A 271 10.66 -3.51 -29.68
C ALA A 271 9.36 -3.65 -30.49
N LEU A 272 8.85 -2.56 -31.09
CA LEU A 272 7.71 -2.63 -32.00
C LEU A 272 8.11 -3.15 -33.39
N LEU A 273 9.36 -2.89 -33.80
CA LEU A 273 9.91 -3.29 -35.11
C LEU A 273 10.58 -4.66 -35.08
N ASP A 274 10.95 -5.17 -33.91
CA ASP A 274 11.63 -6.43 -33.71
C ASP A 274 10.93 -7.20 -32.56
N GLU A 275 10.22 -8.29 -32.92
CA GLU A 275 9.47 -9.12 -31.96
C GLU A 275 10.40 -9.87 -30.98
N ASP A 276 11.68 -10.08 -31.35
CA ASP A 276 12.70 -10.71 -30.53
C ASP A 276 13.46 -9.70 -29.66
N SER A 277 13.09 -8.43 -29.69
CA SER A 277 13.71 -7.37 -28.87
C SER A 277 13.63 -7.73 -27.38
N PRO A 278 14.72 -7.60 -26.62
CA PRO A 278 14.72 -7.80 -25.17
C PRO A 278 14.03 -6.68 -24.39
N LEU A 279 13.65 -5.58 -25.06
CA LEU A 279 13.00 -4.45 -24.44
C LEU A 279 11.53 -4.77 -24.13
N PRO A 280 11.07 -4.63 -22.87
CA PRO A 280 9.69 -4.89 -22.53
C PRO A 280 8.76 -3.76 -22.99
N ALA A 281 7.50 -4.10 -23.22
CA ALA A 281 6.42 -3.13 -23.26
C ALA A 281 5.89 -2.85 -21.85
N GLU A 282 5.42 -1.64 -21.59
CA GLU A 282 4.86 -1.23 -20.30
C GLU A 282 3.34 -1.12 -20.39
N VAL A 283 2.60 -1.91 -19.62
CA VAL A 283 1.15 -1.77 -19.48
C VAL A 283 0.84 -0.73 -18.42
N ALA A 284 0.10 0.31 -18.81
CA ALA A 284 -0.22 1.44 -17.94
C ALA A 284 -0.80 1.00 -16.58
N GLY A 285 -0.06 1.26 -15.51
CA GLY A 285 -0.44 0.91 -14.13
C GLY A 285 -0.25 -0.57 -13.72
N PHE A 286 0.24 -1.43 -14.64
CA PHE A 286 0.42 -2.87 -14.40
C PHE A 286 1.85 -3.36 -14.61
N GLY A 287 2.74 -2.52 -15.17
CA GLY A 287 4.16 -2.82 -15.30
C GLY A 287 4.57 -3.50 -16.61
N PRO A 288 5.82 -3.99 -16.68
CA PRO A 288 6.39 -4.52 -17.90
C PRO A 288 5.81 -5.89 -18.28
N ILE A 289 5.66 -6.09 -19.61
CA ILE A 289 5.30 -7.37 -20.22
C ILE A 289 6.19 -7.63 -21.45
N PRO A 290 6.45 -8.90 -21.82
CA PRO A 290 7.09 -9.21 -23.10
C PRO A 290 6.29 -8.70 -24.30
N VAL A 291 6.96 -8.09 -25.28
CA VAL A 291 6.29 -7.53 -26.47
C VAL A 291 5.51 -8.60 -27.25
N GLY A 292 6.02 -9.82 -27.32
CA GLY A 292 5.34 -10.95 -27.96
C GLY A 292 3.95 -11.27 -27.39
N PHE A 293 3.64 -10.86 -26.16
CA PHE A 293 2.30 -11.01 -25.58
C PHE A 293 1.28 -10.06 -26.24
N LEU A 294 1.73 -8.92 -26.77
CA LEU A 294 0.87 -8.00 -27.50
C LEU A 294 0.38 -8.58 -28.85
N ALA A 295 1.18 -9.46 -29.44
CA ALA A 295 0.81 -10.13 -30.69
C ALA A 295 -0.40 -11.07 -30.51
N ARG A 296 -0.57 -11.63 -29.31
CA ARG A 296 -1.68 -12.52 -28.95
C ARG A 296 -2.98 -11.78 -28.62
N ALA A 297 -2.88 -10.49 -28.30
CA ALA A 297 -4.07 -9.66 -28.03
C ALA A 297 -4.79 -9.34 -29.35
N ARG A 298 -5.95 -9.96 -29.59
CA ARG A 298 -6.81 -9.67 -30.74
C ARG A 298 -7.69 -8.47 -30.43
N GLY A 299 -7.67 -7.42 -31.27
CA GLY A 299 -8.49 -6.23 -31.11
C GLY A 299 -8.02 -5.04 -31.96
N ARG A 300 -8.83 -3.96 -32.01
CA ARG A 300 -8.45 -2.71 -32.69
C ARG A 300 -7.31 -2.05 -31.90
N ARG A 301 -6.17 -1.85 -32.54
CA ARG A 301 -5.00 -1.17 -31.97
C ARG A 301 -5.01 0.30 -32.38
N LEU A 302 -5.03 1.20 -31.40
CA LEU A 302 -4.82 2.63 -31.60
C LEU A 302 -3.39 2.96 -31.21
N LEU A 303 -2.55 3.31 -32.19
CA LEU A 303 -1.17 3.74 -31.95
C LEU A 303 -1.13 5.24 -31.70
N ARG A 304 -0.63 5.67 -30.56
CA ARG A 304 -0.23 7.05 -30.28
C ARG A 304 1.29 7.10 -30.18
N ARG A 305 1.91 8.04 -30.88
CA ARG A 305 3.35 8.27 -30.75
C ARG A 305 3.62 8.97 -29.43
N LEU A 306 4.52 8.41 -28.64
CA LEU A 306 5.08 9.04 -27.48
C LEU A 306 6.54 9.38 -27.81
N LEU A 307 6.90 10.66 -27.75
CA LEU A 307 8.28 11.06 -27.99
C LEU A 307 9.08 10.88 -26.72
N THR A 308 10.17 10.14 -26.81
CA THR A 308 11.12 9.96 -25.71
C THR A 308 12.54 10.36 -26.14
N VAL A 309 13.26 10.97 -25.22
CA VAL A 309 14.70 11.20 -25.36
C VAL A 309 15.39 10.42 -24.24
N ARG A 310 16.25 9.48 -24.62
CA ARG A 310 16.95 8.60 -23.67
C ARG A 310 15.99 7.89 -22.67
N GLY A 311 14.83 7.43 -23.16
CA GLY A 311 13.82 6.76 -22.35
C GLY A 311 12.92 7.70 -21.52
N THR A 312 13.19 9.01 -21.52
CA THR A 312 12.34 10.00 -20.84
C THR A 312 11.35 10.60 -21.82
N VAL A 313 10.06 10.65 -21.47
CA VAL A 313 9.03 11.29 -22.27
C VAL A 313 9.30 12.78 -22.32
N VAL A 314 9.34 13.37 -23.51
CA VAL A 314 9.48 14.82 -23.71
C VAL A 314 8.18 15.36 -24.31
N GLY A 315 7.67 16.43 -23.72
CA GLY A 315 6.35 16.86 -24.06
C GLY A 315 6.09 18.31 -24.19
N GLY A 316 5.01 18.91 -24.28
CA GLY A 316 4.63 20.26 -24.66
C GLY A 316 3.99 21.08 -23.54
N ASP A 317 3.78 22.36 -23.83
CA ASP A 317 3.15 23.33 -22.94
C ASP A 317 1.74 23.69 -23.37
N SER A 318 0.95 24.24 -22.46
CA SER A 318 -0.40 24.74 -22.72
C SER A 318 -0.61 26.10 -22.07
N ARG A 319 -1.39 26.96 -22.73
CA ARG A 319 -1.84 28.25 -22.15
C ARG A 319 -3.08 28.07 -21.24
N ALA A 320 -3.66 26.89 -21.23
CA ALA A 320 -4.82 26.60 -20.36
C ALA A 320 -4.36 26.44 -18.90
N ARG A 321 -5.15 26.91 -17.94
CA ARG A 321 -4.90 26.72 -16.50
C ARG A 321 -4.95 25.24 -16.09
N CYS A 322 -5.80 24.44 -16.73
CA CYS A 322 -5.88 22.99 -16.50
C CYS A 322 -5.10 22.25 -17.58
N PHE A 323 -4.50 21.13 -17.23
CA PHE A 323 -3.78 20.27 -18.15
C PHE A 323 -4.74 19.70 -19.21
N PRO A 324 -4.56 20.01 -20.52
CA PRO A 324 -5.34 19.37 -21.58
C PRO A 324 -5.16 17.86 -21.58
N ALA A 325 -6.16 17.12 -22.05
CA ALA A 325 -6.16 15.67 -22.00
C ALA A 325 -4.89 15.03 -22.59
N GLY A 326 -4.42 15.52 -23.75
CA GLY A 326 -3.20 15.00 -24.37
C GLY A 326 -1.95 15.20 -23.52
N LEU A 327 -1.80 16.39 -22.90
CA LEU A 327 -0.67 16.70 -22.01
C LEU A 327 -0.79 15.91 -20.70
N ALA A 328 -1.99 15.77 -20.17
CA ALA A 328 -2.24 14.95 -18.99
C ALA A 328 -1.91 13.48 -19.22
N ASP A 329 -2.22 12.93 -20.40
CA ASP A 329 -1.87 11.56 -20.77
C ASP A 329 -0.36 11.37 -20.89
N LEU A 330 0.37 12.36 -21.45
CA LEU A 330 1.83 12.34 -21.52
C LEU A 330 2.47 12.34 -20.13
N ILE A 331 1.98 13.19 -19.21
CA ILE A 331 2.47 13.25 -17.83
C ILE A 331 2.16 11.94 -17.10
N ARG A 332 0.96 11.39 -17.26
CA ARG A 332 0.63 10.08 -16.68
C ARG A 332 1.55 8.97 -17.19
N ALA A 333 1.83 8.96 -18.49
CA ALA A 333 2.73 7.98 -19.10
C ALA A 333 4.16 8.11 -18.54
N ARG A 334 4.68 9.35 -18.44
CA ARG A 334 5.99 9.62 -17.81
C ARG A 334 6.04 9.06 -16.38
N ASP A 335 4.99 9.30 -15.61
CA ASP A 335 4.89 8.93 -14.20
C ASP A 335 4.30 7.53 -14.01
N ARG A 336 4.32 6.68 -15.06
CA ARG A 336 3.87 5.27 -15.07
C ARG A 336 2.45 5.08 -14.52
N HIS A 337 1.58 6.08 -14.70
CA HIS A 337 0.21 6.11 -14.17
C HIS A 337 0.11 5.97 -12.65
N ARG A 338 1.20 6.29 -11.93
CA ARG A 338 1.28 6.24 -10.47
C ARG A 338 1.44 7.62 -9.85
N CYS A 339 1.08 7.72 -8.59
CA CYS A 339 1.29 8.92 -7.81
C CYS A 339 2.79 9.16 -7.58
N THR A 340 3.27 10.37 -7.88
CA THR A 340 4.66 10.78 -7.72
C THR A 340 5.00 11.28 -6.31
N ALA A 341 4.08 11.18 -5.35
CA ALA A 341 4.42 11.46 -3.97
C ALA A 341 5.31 10.34 -3.40
N PRO A 342 6.31 10.67 -2.59
CA PRO A 342 7.22 9.67 -2.02
C PRO A 342 6.49 8.51 -1.36
N TYR A 343 6.92 7.28 -1.63
CA TYR A 343 6.36 6.02 -1.11
C TYR A 343 4.87 5.78 -1.41
N CYS A 344 4.31 6.43 -2.43
CA CYS A 344 2.92 6.26 -2.82
C CYS A 344 2.78 5.55 -4.16
N ASP A 345 2.31 4.31 -4.15
CA ASP A 345 2.07 3.51 -5.36
C ASP A 345 0.61 3.57 -5.84
N ALA A 346 -0.18 4.50 -5.31
CA ALA A 346 -1.58 4.64 -5.69
C ALA A 346 -1.72 5.04 -7.18
N PRO A 347 -2.75 4.57 -7.89
CA PRO A 347 -3.02 5.03 -9.25
C PRO A 347 -3.17 6.56 -9.30
N ALA A 348 -2.54 7.19 -10.28
CA ALA A 348 -2.67 8.62 -10.53
C ALA A 348 -4.07 8.95 -11.06
N ARG A 349 -4.77 9.85 -10.38
CA ARG A 349 -6.13 10.29 -10.76
C ARG A 349 -6.13 11.68 -11.35
N GLN A 350 -5.19 12.51 -10.92
CA GLN A 350 -5.13 13.93 -11.27
C GLN A 350 -3.72 14.31 -11.72
N ILE A 351 -3.62 15.41 -12.47
CA ILE A 351 -2.35 16.07 -12.75
C ILE A 351 -2.33 17.37 -11.99
N ASP A 352 -1.29 17.56 -11.21
CA ASP A 352 -1.06 18.72 -10.36
C ASP A 352 0.15 19.51 -10.87
N HIS A 353 0.15 20.83 -10.65
CA HIS A 353 1.30 21.68 -10.95
C HIS A 353 2.36 21.56 -9.85
N VAL A 354 3.61 21.33 -10.17
CA VAL A 354 4.70 21.35 -9.19
C VAL A 354 4.84 22.77 -8.60
N VAL A 355 5.05 23.78 -9.43
CA VAL A 355 4.88 25.18 -9.06
C VAL A 355 3.45 25.58 -9.37
N ARG A 356 2.72 26.08 -8.37
CA ARG A 356 1.28 26.35 -8.50
C ARG A 356 0.99 27.36 -9.61
N ALA A 357 -0.09 27.16 -10.34
CA ALA A 357 -0.54 28.13 -11.35
C ALA A 357 -0.82 29.53 -10.73
N ALA A 358 -1.29 29.57 -9.47
CA ALA A 358 -1.47 30.82 -8.72
C ALA A 358 -0.15 31.53 -8.39
N GLU A 359 0.96 30.82 -8.39
CA GLU A 359 2.33 31.30 -8.17
C GLU A 359 3.08 31.52 -9.49
N GLY A 360 2.37 31.51 -10.63
CA GLY A 360 2.93 31.72 -11.95
C GLY A 360 3.52 30.48 -12.61
N GLY A 361 3.31 29.30 -12.05
CA GLY A 361 3.76 28.03 -12.62
C GLY A 361 3.08 27.74 -13.96
N PRO A 362 3.83 27.38 -15.03
CA PRO A 362 3.27 27.11 -16.35
C PRO A 362 2.49 25.78 -16.36
N THR A 363 1.46 25.69 -17.21
CA THR A 363 0.80 24.42 -17.53
C THR A 363 1.61 23.70 -18.60
N GLY A 364 2.68 23.05 -18.21
CA GLY A 364 3.63 22.38 -19.08
C GLY A 364 4.00 20.99 -18.57
N PHE A 365 4.65 20.24 -19.45
CA PHE A 365 5.06 18.86 -19.16
C PHE A 365 5.96 18.76 -17.92
N ASP A 366 6.95 19.68 -17.81
CA ASP A 366 7.93 19.66 -16.72
C ASP A 366 7.34 20.15 -15.39
N ASN A 367 6.32 21.02 -15.44
CA ASN A 367 5.63 21.53 -14.25
C ASN A 367 4.41 20.69 -13.84
N GLY A 368 4.06 19.69 -14.62
CA GLY A 368 2.97 18.75 -14.27
C GLY A 368 3.50 17.51 -13.57
N ARG A 369 2.77 16.98 -12.60
CA ARG A 369 3.03 15.70 -11.95
C ARG A 369 1.73 14.89 -11.76
N ALA A 370 1.83 13.58 -11.90
CA ALA A 370 0.70 12.68 -11.69
C ALA A 370 0.53 12.39 -10.20
N VAL A 371 -0.68 12.59 -9.66
CA VAL A 371 -0.97 12.40 -8.23
C VAL A 371 -2.26 11.63 -8.00
N CYS A 372 -2.34 10.91 -6.89
CA CYS A 372 -3.62 10.38 -6.39
C CYS A 372 -4.44 11.51 -5.74
N GLU A 373 -5.72 11.28 -5.59
CA GLU A 373 -6.64 12.26 -4.98
C GLU A 373 -6.17 12.70 -3.58
N TRP A 374 -5.69 11.75 -2.77
CA TRP A 374 -5.16 12.06 -1.44
C TRP A 374 -4.03 13.08 -1.47
N HIS A 375 -2.97 12.85 -2.27
CA HIS A 375 -1.82 13.74 -2.33
C HIS A 375 -2.12 15.08 -3.01
N ASN A 376 -3.10 15.12 -3.92
CA ASN A 376 -3.57 16.38 -4.45
C ASN A 376 -4.22 17.26 -3.38
N GLN A 377 -5.06 16.65 -2.52
CA GLN A 377 -5.70 17.36 -1.42
C GLN A 377 -4.75 17.70 -0.27
N LEU A 378 -3.78 16.80 0.02
CA LEU A 378 -2.81 16.99 1.09
C LEU A 378 -1.95 18.24 0.88
N ARG A 379 -1.58 18.51 -0.37
CA ARG A 379 -0.78 19.69 -0.73
C ARG A 379 -1.46 21.01 -0.37
N GLU A 380 -2.80 21.04 -0.33
CA GLU A 380 -3.57 22.24 0.03
C GLU A 380 -3.64 22.48 1.54
N GLN A 381 -3.06 21.59 2.35
CA GLN A 381 -3.04 21.74 3.80
C GLN A 381 -1.86 22.60 4.25
N PRO A 382 -2.01 23.40 5.31
CA PRO A 382 -0.95 24.25 5.84
C PRO A 382 0.32 23.46 6.17
N GLY A 383 1.47 24.01 5.80
CA GLY A 383 2.78 23.44 6.08
C GLY A 383 3.25 22.35 5.11
N TRP A 384 2.40 21.91 4.17
CA TRP A 384 2.83 21.02 3.09
C TRP A 384 3.31 21.82 1.90
N TRP A 385 4.53 21.50 1.44
CA TRP A 385 5.16 22.19 0.33
C TRP A 385 5.73 21.20 -0.67
N VAL A 386 5.62 21.50 -1.96
CA VAL A 386 6.22 20.71 -3.04
C VAL A 386 6.91 21.64 -3.99
N GLU A 387 8.17 21.35 -4.26
CA GLU A 387 9.02 22.15 -5.15
C GLU A 387 9.76 21.27 -6.18
N PRO A 388 10.09 21.79 -7.35
CA PRO A 388 10.89 21.09 -8.33
C PRO A 388 12.35 21.00 -7.87
N THR A 389 13.02 19.91 -8.27
CA THR A 389 14.46 19.73 -8.14
C THR A 389 15.06 19.25 -9.46
N ALA A 390 16.38 19.24 -9.59
CA ALA A 390 17.05 18.71 -10.77
C ALA A 390 16.74 17.22 -11.04
N GLU A 391 16.36 16.47 -10.00
CA GLU A 391 16.11 15.03 -10.07
C GLU A 391 14.62 14.65 -10.03
N GLY A 392 13.72 15.62 -9.81
CA GLY A 392 12.29 15.34 -9.66
C GLY A 392 11.57 16.35 -8.76
N THR A 393 10.93 15.92 -7.70
CA THR A 393 10.20 16.80 -6.77
C THR A 393 10.56 16.55 -5.32
N ARG A 394 10.69 17.62 -4.53
CA ARG A 394 10.87 17.57 -3.09
C ARG A 394 9.56 17.91 -2.39
N THR A 395 9.16 17.05 -1.46
CA THR A 395 8.02 17.30 -0.58
C THR A 395 8.53 17.65 0.81
N THR A 396 8.07 18.79 1.35
CA THR A 396 8.34 19.22 2.74
C THR A 396 7.06 19.06 3.55
N THR A 397 7.17 18.47 4.74
CA THR A 397 6.07 18.25 5.68
C THR A 397 5.91 19.45 6.64
N PRO A 398 4.78 19.58 7.36
CA PRO A 398 4.61 20.61 8.39
C PRO A 398 5.67 20.59 9.51
N THR A 399 6.30 19.43 9.75
CA THR A 399 7.41 19.29 10.71
C THR A 399 8.78 19.62 10.13
N GLY A 400 8.85 20.08 8.88
CA GLY A 400 10.08 20.50 8.19
C GLY A 400 10.90 19.33 7.60
N HIS A 401 10.45 18.09 7.71
CA HIS A 401 11.11 16.96 7.06
C HIS A 401 10.91 17.00 5.56
N THR A 402 11.94 16.62 4.81
CA THR A 402 11.95 16.66 3.35
C THR A 402 12.12 15.26 2.77
N TYR A 403 11.40 15.01 1.66
CA TYR A 403 11.42 13.74 0.94
C TYR A 403 11.51 13.99 -0.56
N LEU A 404 12.39 13.26 -1.23
CA LEU A 404 12.64 13.39 -2.67
C LEU A 404 11.91 12.26 -3.42
N HIS A 405 11.15 12.64 -4.45
CA HIS A 405 10.71 11.73 -5.49
C HIS A 405 11.55 11.97 -6.74
N ARG A 406 12.24 10.95 -7.24
CA ARG A 406 13.03 11.01 -8.46
C ARG A 406 12.17 10.59 -9.65
N THR A 407 12.27 11.35 -10.75
CA THR A 407 11.66 10.95 -12.01
C THR A 407 12.56 9.90 -12.67
N GLU A 408 12.07 8.69 -12.81
CA GLU A 408 12.80 7.60 -13.44
C GLU A 408 12.51 7.56 -14.95
N PRO A 409 13.52 7.28 -15.81
CA PRO A 409 13.27 7.04 -17.23
C PRO A 409 12.38 5.79 -17.41
N LEU A 410 11.52 5.78 -18.42
CA LEU A 410 10.64 4.64 -18.72
C LEU A 410 11.43 3.36 -19.04
N HIS A 411 12.60 3.52 -19.67
CA HIS A 411 13.54 2.44 -19.98
C HIS A 411 14.93 2.88 -19.53
N ASP A 412 15.47 2.21 -18.54
CA ASP A 412 16.88 2.36 -18.18
C ASP A 412 17.70 1.61 -19.25
N ARG A 413 18.24 2.36 -20.20
CA ARG A 413 19.36 1.85 -21.00
C ARG A 413 20.54 1.81 -20.04
N GLY A 414 20.78 0.66 -19.41
CA GLY A 414 21.92 0.45 -18.55
C GLY A 414 23.12 1.19 -19.10
N ARG A 415 23.80 1.94 -18.25
CA ARG A 415 25.09 2.56 -18.57
C ARG A 415 26.02 1.46 -19.05
N SER A 416 26.03 1.20 -20.36
CA SER A 416 27.14 0.54 -21.00
C SER A 416 28.29 1.53 -20.89
N GLY A 417 29.08 1.35 -19.82
CA GLY A 417 30.38 1.98 -19.66
C GLY A 417 31.39 1.32 -20.55
#